data_e09a5030a9c8406002b85ebfce180848
#
_entry.id   e09a5030a9c8406002b85ebfce180848
#
_cell.length_a   1.000
_cell.length_b   1.000
_cell.length_c   1.000
_cell.angle_alpha   90.00
_cell.angle_beta   90.00
_cell.angle_gamma   90.00
#
_symmetry.space_group_name_H-M   'P 1'
#
loop_
_entity.id
_entity.type
_entity.pdbx_description
1 polymer ?
#
loop_
_entity_poly.entity_id
_entity_poly.type
_entity_poly.pdbx_seq_one_letter_code
_entity_poly.pdbx_strand_id
1 'polypeptide(L)'
;ASLRLPIAVVPTLASTDAPCSSLVVIYTPEGKFKRYLMIPRNPTLVLVDSSIIAAAPVRFLVSGIGDALATWFEAEDCRIKGAGNMTTRPGPMTAFGLARFCYTTLMRYGRLAKLACEQHQVTPALEHVIEANTLLSGLGFESGGLAAAHAIHNGLTVLPATHKYWHGEKVAFGTLAMLMLTDRAPELIEEVYQFCEDIGLPTTLADIGLAGVSDDELLAVARASCQTGETIHNEPFTITPEAVQAALRAADAVGQARKKIDLAG
;
A
#
# COMPACT_ATOMS: atom_id res chain seq x y z
N ALA A 1 16.00 -8.27 16.99
CA ALA A 1 15.04 -9.38 17.19
C ALA A 1 15.72 -10.62 17.81
N SER A 2 16.79 -11.14 17.24
CA SER A 2 17.51 -12.33 17.76
C SER A 2 18.05 -12.14 19.18
N LEU A 3 18.43 -10.92 19.56
CA LEU A 3 18.96 -10.58 20.88
C LEU A 3 17.89 -10.31 21.95
N ARG A 4 16.60 -10.30 21.58
CA ARG A 4 15.47 -9.98 22.48
C ARG A 4 15.57 -8.64 23.22
N LEU A 5 16.37 -7.70 22.70
CA LEU A 5 16.50 -6.36 23.25
C LEU A 5 15.23 -5.53 22.96
N PRO A 6 14.88 -4.55 23.84
CA PRO A 6 13.91 -3.53 23.51
C PRO A 6 14.33 -2.77 22.23
N ILE A 7 13.36 -2.47 21.36
CA ILE A 7 13.60 -1.77 20.10
C ILE A 7 12.90 -0.42 20.17
N ALA A 8 13.65 0.66 19.93
CA ALA A 8 13.11 1.97 19.65
C ALA A 8 13.27 2.25 18.14
N VAL A 9 12.20 2.61 17.48
CA VAL A 9 12.17 3.05 16.08
C VAL A 9 11.98 4.55 16.05
N VAL A 10 12.88 5.25 15.37
CA VAL A 10 12.79 6.70 15.17
C VAL A 10 12.77 6.96 13.67
N PRO A 11 11.60 6.89 13.01
CA PRO A 11 11.51 7.06 11.58
C PRO A 11 11.78 8.52 11.20
N THR A 12 12.62 8.73 10.19
CA THR A 12 12.88 10.03 9.59
C THR A 12 12.02 10.29 8.36
N LEU A 13 11.23 9.29 7.94
CA LEU A 13 10.31 9.30 6.82
C LEU A 13 9.00 8.63 7.25
N ALA A 14 7.87 9.11 6.75
CA ALA A 14 6.56 8.47 6.88
C ALA A 14 6.18 7.78 5.55
N SER A 15 7.11 6.98 4.98
CA SER A 15 7.03 6.41 3.63
C SER A 15 6.42 5.02 3.56
N THR A 16 6.20 4.38 4.72
CA THR A 16 5.58 3.05 4.86
C THR A 16 4.93 2.91 6.22
N ASP A 17 4.17 1.85 6.41
CA ASP A 17 3.48 1.51 7.66
C ASP A 17 4.29 0.56 8.58
N ALA A 18 5.51 0.23 8.21
CA ALA A 18 6.38 -0.67 8.96
C ALA A 18 6.80 -0.21 10.38
N PRO A 19 6.87 1.11 10.74
CA PRO A 19 7.53 1.54 11.98
C PRO A 19 7.00 0.91 13.27
N CYS A 20 5.70 0.60 13.37
CA CYS A 20 5.11 0.02 14.59
C CYS A 20 4.85 -1.49 14.48
N SER A 21 5.12 -2.10 13.33
CA SER A 21 4.81 -3.51 13.08
C SER A 21 5.93 -4.45 13.54
N SER A 22 5.56 -5.68 13.87
CA SER A 22 6.48 -6.80 14.05
C SER A 22 6.79 -7.53 12.75
N LEU A 23 6.15 -7.16 11.64
CA LEU A 23 6.43 -7.73 10.32
C LEU A 23 7.68 -7.09 9.72
N VAL A 24 8.58 -7.93 9.22
CA VAL A 24 9.75 -7.53 8.44
C VAL A 24 9.65 -8.18 7.07
N VAL A 25 9.71 -7.38 6.02
CA VAL A 25 9.74 -7.89 4.65
C VAL A 25 11.18 -8.08 4.20
N ILE A 26 11.52 -9.29 3.77
CA ILE A 26 12.87 -9.64 3.32
C ILE A 26 12.89 -9.66 1.79
N TYR A 27 13.82 -8.94 1.21
CA TYR A 27 14.08 -8.91 -0.22
C TYR A 27 15.40 -9.60 -0.56
N THR A 28 15.55 -10.03 -1.81
CA THR A 28 16.84 -10.49 -2.34
C THR A 28 17.77 -9.29 -2.60
N PRO A 29 19.10 -9.51 -2.80
CA PRO A 29 20.00 -8.43 -3.21
C PRO A 29 19.58 -7.70 -4.49
N GLU A 30 18.84 -8.38 -5.37
CA GLU A 30 18.30 -7.86 -6.62
C GLU A 30 16.98 -7.10 -6.45
N GLY A 31 16.49 -6.94 -5.19
CA GLY A 31 15.27 -6.20 -4.90
C GLY A 31 13.95 -6.96 -5.07
N LYS A 32 14.00 -8.30 -5.26
CA LYS A 32 12.80 -9.14 -5.37
C LYS A 32 12.27 -9.51 -3.99
N PHE A 33 10.95 -9.54 -3.82
CA PHE A 33 10.33 -10.09 -2.62
C PHE A 33 10.80 -11.52 -2.39
N LYS A 34 11.16 -11.85 -1.14
CA LYS A 34 11.64 -13.18 -0.75
C LYS A 34 10.70 -13.85 0.25
N ARG A 35 10.36 -13.18 1.34
CA ARG A 35 9.48 -13.70 2.38
C ARG A 35 9.12 -12.65 3.43
N TYR A 36 8.05 -12.91 4.14
CA TYR A 36 7.75 -12.26 5.41
C TYR A 36 8.52 -12.91 6.57
N LEU A 37 8.89 -12.11 7.55
CA LEU A 37 9.49 -12.55 8.81
C LEU A 37 8.78 -11.81 9.96
N MET A 38 8.10 -12.55 10.84
CA MET A 38 7.54 -12.00 12.07
C MET A 38 8.61 -12.01 13.16
N ILE A 39 8.89 -10.85 13.75
CA ILE A 39 9.71 -10.77 14.95
C ILE A 39 8.83 -10.96 16.20
N PRO A 40 9.39 -11.44 17.33
CA PRO A 40 8.58 -11.87 18.47
C PRO A 40 7.77 -10.76 19.17
N ARG A 41 8.11 -9.51 18.93
CA ARG A 41 7.47 -8.32 19.56
C ARG A 41 7.52 -7.14 18.64
N ASN A 42 6.48 -6.33 18.67
CA ASN A 42 6.49 -5.00 18.07
C ASN A 42 7.56 -4.11 18.75
N PRO A 43 7.99 -3.03 18.13
CA PRO A 43 8.87 -2.05 18.75
C PRO A 43 8.32 -1.57 20.10
N THR A 44 9.21 -1.43 21.07
CA THR A 44 8.86 -0.96 22.43
C THR A 44 8.48 0.52 22.42
N LEU A 45 9.08 1.28 21.50
CA LEU A 45 8.86 2.70 21.30
C LEU A 45 8.92 3.02 19.82
N VAL A 46 7.98 3.82 19.33
CA VAL A 46 8.08 4.51 18.04
C VAL A 46 8.03 6.00 18.36
N LEU A 47 9.14 6.71 18.10
CA LEU A 47 9.25 8.14 18.34
C LEU A 47 9.28 8.87 17.00
N VAL A 48 8.28 9.69 16.73
CA VAL A 48 8.14 10.44 15.48
C VAL A 48 8.36 11.92 15.75
N ASP A 49 9.28 12.53 15.01
CA ASP A 49 9.44 13.98 14.95
C ASP A 49 8.86 14.47 13.61
N SER A 50 7.71 15.12 13.67
CA SER A 50 7.01 15.61 12.46
C SER A 50 7.80 16.69 11.72
N SER A 51 8.70 17.44 12.39
CA SER A 51 9.55 18.43 11.75
C SER A 51 10.60 17.81 10.82
N ILE A 52 11.15 16.66 11.20
CA ILE A 52 12.07 15.89 10.36
C ILE A 52 11.35 15.35 9.13
N ILE A 53 10.14 14.83 9.31
CA ILE A 53 9.33 14.32 8.19
C ILE A 53 8.90 15.45 7.25
N ALA A 54 8.50 16.62 7.79
CA ALA A 54 8.16 17.80 7.00
C ALA A 54 9.34 18.31 6.16
N ALA A 55 10.58 18.16 6.65
CA ALA A 55 11.80 18.54 5.94
C ALA A 55 12.23 17.53 4.85
N ALA A 56 11.68 16.32 4.86
CA ALA A 56 11.99 15.28 3.89
C ALA A 56 11.30 15.55 2.54
N PRO A 57 11.81 14.99 1.42
CA PRO A 57 11.13 15.07 0.13
C PRO A 57 9.70 14.53 0.21
N VAL A 58 8.73 15.33 -0.26
CA VAL A 58 7.28 15.02 -0.19
C VAL A 58 6.91 13.66 -0.79
N ARG A 59 7.67 13.19 -1.78
CA ARG A 59 7.47 11.87 -2.41
C ARG A 59 7.47 10.73 -1.39
N PHE A 60 8.21 10.84 -0.29
CA PHE A 60 8.20 9.81 0.77
C PHE A 60 6.88 9.80 1.54
N LEU A 61 6.34 10.97 1.87
CA LEU A 61 5.01 11.06 2.50
C LEU A 61 3.93 10.49 1.58
N VAL A 62 3.96 10.86 0.29
CA VAL A 62 3.02 10.37 -0.74
C VAL A 62 3.13 8.85 -0.89
N SER A 63 4.36 8.30 -0.91
CA SER A 63 4.55 6.84 -0.91
C SER A 63 3.89 6.19 0.31
N GLY A 64 4.06 6.76 1.51
CA GLY A 64 3.42 6.24 2.71
C GLY A 64 1.89 6.30 2.65
N ILE A 65 1.33 7.35 2.05
CA ILE A 65 -0.12 7.43 1.79
C ILE A 65 -0.56 6.30 0.85
N GLY A 66 0.23 6.01 -0.18
CA GLY A 66 -0.06 4.92 -1.13
C GLY A 66 -0.04 3.54 -0.50
N ASP A 67 0.86 3.32 0.46
CA ASP A 67 0.94 2.11 1.27
C ASP A 67 -0.28 1.98 2.19
N ALA A 68 -0.53 3.02 2.98
CA ALA A 68 -1.63 3.06 3.94
C ALA A 68 -3.03 3.04 3.31
N LEU A 69 -3.16 3.45 2.04
CA LEU A 69 -4.41 3.42 1.29
C LEU A 69 -4.95 1.99 1.12
N ALA A 70 -4.06 1.01 0.93
CA ALA A 70 -4.44 -0.40 0.76
C ALA A 70 -5.07 -1.00 2.02
N THR A 71 -4.62 -0.55 3.19
CA THR A 71 -4.89 -1.20 4.49
C THR A 71 -6.37 -1.45 4.76
N TRP A 72 -7.25 -0.49 4.44
CA TRP A 72 -8.69 -0.66 4.65
C TRP A 72 -9.28 -1.74 3.73
N PHE A 73 -8.96 -1.69 2.45
CA PHE A 73 -9.53 -2.61 1.47
C PHE A 73 -9.11 -4.04 1.75
N GLU A 74 -7.85 -4.27 2.05
CA GLU A 74 -7.30 -5.58 2.35
C GLU A 74 -7.82 -6.14 3.68
N ALA A 75 -7.87 -5.31 4.72
CA ALA A 75 -8.44 -5.71 6.02
C ALA A 75 -9.94 -6.05 5.91
N GLU A 76 -10.69 -5.31 5.08
CA GLU A 76 -12.10 -5.60 4.83
C GLU A 76 -12.29 -6.95 4.13
N ASP A 77 -11.50 -7.26 3.11
CA ASP A 77 -11.57 -8.52 2.40
C ASP A 77 -11.13 -9.70 3.28
N CYS A 78 -10.07 -9.52 4.08
CA CYS A 78 -9.69 -10.48 5.11
C CYS A 78 -10.85 -10.76 6.09
N ARG A 79 -11.55 -9.72 6.53
CA ARG A 79 -12.72 -9.84 7.42
C ARG A 79 -13.87 -10.60 6.75
N ILE A 80 -14.19 -10.28 5.51
CA ILE A 80 -15.27 -10.94 4.74
C ILE A 80 -14.95 -12.41 4.54
N LYS A 81 -13.71 -12.73 4.19
CA LYS A 81 -13.23 -14.10 4.04
C LYS A 81 -13.17 -14.87 5.35
N GLY A 82 -13.00 -14.18 6.48
CA GLY A 82 -12.59 -14.80 7.74
C GLY A 82 -11.13 -15.29 7.71
N ALA A 83 -10.27 -14.63 6.91
CA ALA A 83 -8.86 -14.95 6.79
C ALA A 83 -8.09 -14.60 8.07
N GLY A 84 -6.95 -15.27 8.27
CA GLY A 84 -6.01 -14.88 9.31
C GLY A 84 -5.28 -13.59 8.95
N ASN A 85 -5.02 -12.75 9.96
CA ASN A 85 -4.15 -11.57 9.83
C ASN A 85 -2.67 -11.99 9.79
N MET A 86 -1.74 -11.02 9.86
CA MET A 86 -0.30 -11.31 9.77
C MET A 86 0.22 -12.16 10.94
N THR A 87 -0.54 -12.29 12.03
CA THR A 87 -0.26 -13.22 13.14
C THR A 87 -0.97 -14.57 13.01
N THR A 88 -1.60 -14.84 11.86
CA THR A 88 -2.39 -16.04 11.56
C THR A 88 -3.66 -16.20 12.43
N ARG A 89 -4.13 -15.10 13.04
CA ARG A 89 -5.32 -15.07 13.88
C ARG A 89 -6.43 -14.25 13.21
N PRO A 90 -7.71 -14.49 13.53
CA PRO A 90 -8.78 -13.60 13.09
C PRO A 90 -8.55 -12.16 13.55
N GLY A 91 -8.77 -11.20 12.67
CA GLY A 91 -8.65 -9.78 13.02
C GLY A 91 -9.71 -9.36 14.04
N PRO A 92 -9.34 -8.59 15.07
CA PRO A 92 -10.30 -8.02 16.01
C PRO A 92 -11.04 -6.82 15.40
N MET A 93 -12.24 -6.52 15.88
CA MET A 93 -13.04 -5.37 15.46
C MET A 93 -12.25 -4.05 15.49
N THR A 94 -11.38 -3.88 16.50
CA THR A 94 -10.53 -2.69 16.64
C THR A 94 -9.57 -2.52 15.46
N ALA A 95 -8.96 -3.61 14.95
CA ALA A 95 -8.05 -3.54 13.81
C ALA A 95 -8.77 -3.04 12.54
N PHE A 96 -9.97 -3.57 12.28
CA PHE A 96 -10.79 -3.11 11.16
C PHE A 96 -11.24 -1.66 11.32
N GLY A 97 -11.54 -1.25 12.56
CA GLY A 97 -11.84 0.16 12.91
C GLY A 97 -10.66 1.09 12.64
N LEU A 98 -9.44 0.67 13.02
CA LEU A 98 -8.21 1.44 12.75
C LEU A 98 -7.90 1.51 11.25
N ALA A 99 -8.03 0.41 10.51
CA ALA A 99 -7.83 0.39 9.07
C ALA A 99 -8.81 1.35 8.34
N ARG A 100 -10.09 1.34 8.73
CA ARG A 100 -11.08 2.28 8.21
C ARG A 100 -10.79 3.74 8.60
N PHE A 101 -10.37 3.97 9.84
CA PHE A 101 -9.99 5.29 10.30
C PHE A 101 -8.76 5.81 9.56
N CYS A 102 -7.78 4.93 9.27
CA CYS A 102 -6.66 5.24 8.38
C CYS A 102 -7.16 5.78 7.04
N TYR A 103 -7.96 5.00 6.31
CA TYR A 103 -8.53 5.39 5.01
C TYR A 103 -9.23 6.75 5.07
N THR A 104 -10.16 6.94 6.01
CA THR A 104 -10.92 8.19 6.12
C THR A 104 -10.03 9.39 6.47
N THR A 105 -8.95 9.17 7.22
CA THR A 105 -7.96 10.20 7.55
C THR A 105 -7.15 10.60 6.31
N LEU A 106 -6.70 9.63 5.52
CA LEU A 106 -5.99 9.88 4.26
C LEU A 106 -6.85 10.66 3.27
N MET A 107 -8.08 10.21 3.02
CA MET A 107 -9.01 10.87 2.10
C MET A 107 -9.29 12.31 2.52
N ARG A 108 -9.40 12.58 3.83
CA ARG A 108 -9.72 13.90 4.36
C ARG A 108 -8.52 14.84 4.38
N TYR A 109 -7.33 14.36 4.71
CA TYR A 109 -6.19 15.20 5.01
C TYR A 109 -5.01 15.02 4.06
N GLY A 110 -4.97 13.98 3.23
CA GLY A 110 -3.82 13.62 2.39
C GLY A 110 -3.34 14.75 1.50
N ARG A 111 -4.27 15.42 0.81
CA ARG A 111 -3.95 16.58 -0.04
C ARG A 111 -3.38 17.76 0.75
N LEU A 112 -3.98 18.09 1.90
CA LEU A 112 -3.50 19.17 2.75
C LEU A 112 -2.13 18.85 3.37
N ALA A 113 -1.92 17.60 3.78
CA ALA A 113 -0.65 17.12 4.31
C ALA A 113 0.47 17.18 3.25
N LYS A 114 0.18 16.78 2.00
CA LYS A 114 1.11 16.91 0.88
C LYS A 114 1.55 18.36 0.69
N LEU A 115 0.59 19.29 0.59
CA LEU A 115 0.87 20.72 0.42
C LEU A 115 1.70 21.29 1.59
N ALA A 116 1.38 20.89 2.82
CA ALA A 116 2.15 21.31 3.99
C ALA A 116 3.60 20.77 3.95
N CYS A 117 3.78 19.52 3.58
CA CYS A 117 5.11 18.90 3.43
C CYS A 117 5.92 19.55 2.30
N GLU A 118 5.31 19.91 1.17
CA GLU A 118 5.95 20.65 0.08
C GLU A 118 6.49 22.02 0.52
N GLN A 119 5.86 22.61 1.51
CA GLN A 119 6.28 23.89 2.10
C GLN A 119 7.14 23.68 3.37
N HIS A 120 7.50 22.44 3.71
CA HIS A 120 8.25 22.09 4.92
C HIS A 120 7.60 22.60 6.22
N GLN A 121 6.26 22.63 6.25
CA GLN A 121 5.49 23.13 7.38
C GLN A 121 4.84 21.97 8.16
N VAL A 122 5.01 21.97 9.47
CA VAL A 122 4.24 21.09 10.36
C VAL A 122 2.86 21.69 10.58
N THR A 123 1.84 20.96 10.17
CA THR A 123 0.43 21.34 10.35
C THR A 123 -0.34 20.16 10.94
N PRO A 124 -1.52 20.39 11.54
CA PRO A 124 -2.35 19.28 12.02
C PRO A 124 -2.68 18.25 10.94
N ALA A 125 -2.89 18.69 9.69
CA ALA A 125 -3.15 17.78 8.58
C ALA A 125 -1.94 16.87 8.28
N LEU A 126 -0.71 17.40 8.33
CA LEU A 126 0.50 16.61 8.17
C LEU A 126 0.65 15.61 9.31
N GLU A 127 0.45 16.02 10.56
CA GLU A 127 0.53 15.13 11.73
C GLU A 127 -0.49 14.01 11.68
N HIS A 128 -1.73 14.29 11.28
CA HIS A 128 -2.76 13.25 11.09
C HIS A 128 -2.35 12.22 10.02
N VAL A 129 -1.74 12.65 8.91
CA VAL A 129 -1.31 11.74 7.85
C VAL A 129 -0.06 10.95 8.28
N ILE A 130 0.86 11.55 9.00
CA ILE A 130 2.00 10.83 9.58
C ILE A 130 1.51 9.73 10.52
N GLU A 131 0.55 10.04 11.42
CA GLU A 131 -0.07 9.05 12.30
C GLU A 131 -0.80 7.96 11.50
N ALA A 132 -1.56 8.34 10.46
CA ALA A 132 -2.23 7.38 9.59
C ALA A 132 -1.24 6.43 8.92
N ASN A 133 -0.17 6.94 8.32
CA ASN A 133 0.85 6.13 7.64
C ASN A 133 1.60 5.20 8.59
N THR A 134 1.99 5.70 9.78
CA THR A 134 2.94 4.97 10.65
C THR A 134 2.28 4.14 11.74
N LEU A 135 1.09 4.52 12.21
CA LEU A 135 0.39 3.86 13.31
C LEU A 135 -0.91 3.20 12.89
N LEU A 136 -1.85 3.97 12.28
CA LEU A 136 -3.17 3.43 11.96
C LEU A 136 -3.06 2.33 10.90
N SER A 137 -2.26 2.56 9.85
CA SER A 137 -1.96 1.55 8.83
C SER A 137 -1.18 0.39 9.43
N GLY A 138 -0.11 0.66 10.20
CA GLY A 138 0.74 -0.36 10.78
C GLY A 138 -0.01 -1.35 11.69
N LEU A 139 -0.87 -0.87 12.57
CA LEU A 139 -1.74 -1.71 13.40
C LEU A 139 -2.88 -2.32 12.58
N GLY A 140 -3.40 -1.57 11.60
CA GLY A 140 -4.49 -1.97 10.73
C GLY A 140 -4.12 -3.19 9.90
N PHE A 141 -2.98 -3.16 9.18
CA PHE A 141 -2.56 -4.28 8.35
C PHE A 141 -2.08 -5.49 9.18
N GLU A 142 -1.27 -5.26 10.23
CA GLU A 142 -0.75 -6.36 11.03
C GLU A 142 -1.87 -7.17 11.68
N SER A 143 -2.87 -6.48 12.22
CA SER A 143 -3.96 -7.11 12.96
C SER A 143 -5.24 -7.30 12.14
N GLY A 144 -5.42 -6.60 11.02
CA GLY A 144 -6.54 -6.75 10.09
C GLY A 144 -6.27 -7.73 8.96
N GLY A 145 -5.06 -7.76 8.45
CA GLY A 145 -4.59 -8.64 7.38
C GLY A 145 -4.24 -7.87 6.10
N LEU A 146 -3.52 -8.55 5.22
CA LEU A 146 -3.19 -8.14 3.85
C LEU A 146 -3.89 -9.06 2.85
N ALA A 147 -4.10 -8.58 1.62
CA ALA A 147 -4.78 -9.33 0.57
C ALA A 147 -4.13 -9.09 -0.81
N ALA A 148 -4.89 -8.60 -1.82
CA ALA A 148 -4.41 -8.54 -3.19
C ALA A 148 -3.44 -7.38 -3.46
N ALA A 149 -3.60 -6.20 -2.85
CA ALA A 149 -2.80 -5.03 -3.17
C ALA A 149 -1.30 -5.28 -2.89
N HIS A 150 -0.97 -5.81 -1.73
CA HIS A 150 0.40 -6.16 -1.36
C HIS A 150 0.94 -7.38 -2.11
N ALA A 151 0.11 -8.37 -2.41
CA ALA A 151 0.52 -9.50 -3.24
C ALA A 151 0.85 -9.04 -4.67
N ILE A 152 0.07 -8.12 -5.24
CA ILE A 152 0.35 -7.50 -6.54
C ILE A 152 1.66 -6.70 -6.48
N HIS A 153 1.88 -5.91 -5.41
CA HIS A 153 3.16 -5.25 -5.19
C HIS A 153 4.33 -6.24 -5.21
N ASN A 154 4.21 -7.37 -4.47
CA ASN A 154 5.25 -8.41 -4.46
C ASN A 154 5.49 -8.96 -5.87
N GLY A 155 4.42 -9.25 -6.60
CA GLY A 155 4.50 -9.67 -7.99
C GLY A 155 5.21 -8.66 -8.89
N LEU A 156 4.92 -7.37 -8.75
CA LEU A 156 5.58 -6.32 -9.53
C LEU A 156 7.11 -6.29 -9.33
N THR A 157 7.62 -6.77 -8.19
CA THR A 157 9.07 -6.82 -7.94
C THR A 157 9.83 -7.80 -8.83
N VAL A 158 9.16 -8.69 -9.57
CA VAL A 158 9.83 -9.57 -10.54
C VAL A 158 10.34 -8.83 -11.77
N LEU A 159 9.79 -7.63 -12.03
CA LEU A 159 10.18 -6.78 -13.15
C LEU A 159 11.18 -5.70 -12.68
N PRO A 160 12.46 -5.75 -13.13
CA PRO A 160 13.50 -4.80 -12.69
C PRO A 160 13.14 -3.33 -12.94
N ALA A 161 12.32 -3.03 -13.94
CA ALA A 161 11.89 -1.67 -14.26
C ALA A 161 11.14 -0.99 -13.10
N THR A 162 10.54 -1.78 -12.19
CA THR A 162 9.78 -1.27 -11.03
C THR A 162 10.66 -0.98 -9.82
N HIS A 163 11.93 -1.41 -9.78
CA HIS A 163 12.78 -1.32 -8.58
C HIS A 163 13.14 0.12 -8.18
N LYS A 164 13.07 1.07 -9.09
CA LYS A 164 13.31 2.51 -8.82
C LYS A 164 12.10 3.21 -8.18
N TYR A 165 10.97 2.53 -8.10
CA TYR A 165 9.75 3.05 -7.47
C TYR A 165 9.62 2.57 -6.04
N TRP A 166 9.13 3.47 -5.17
CA TRP A 166 8.97 3.17 -3.76
C TRP A 166 7.89 2.13 -3.51
N HIS A 167 7.94 1.52 -2.34
CA HIS A 167 6.99 0.47 -1.92
C HIS A 167 5.54 0.95 -2.11
N GLY A 168 5.17 2.03 -1.45
CA GLY A 168 3.79 2.52 -1.48
C GLY A 168 3.33 3.05 -2.83
N GLU A 169 4.24 3.49 -3.72
CA GLU A 169 3.87 3.83 -5.10
C GLU A 169 3.36 2.58 -5.84
N LYS A 170 4.03 1.44 -5.67
CA LYS A 170 3.60 0.17 -6.26
C LYS A 170 2.37 -0.41 -5.57
N VAL A 171 2.26 -0.26 -4.24
CA VAL A 171 1.07 -0.67 -3.48
C VAL A 171 -0.15 0.14 -3.90
N ALA A 172 -0.02 1.45 -4.13
CA ALA A 172 -1.11 2.29 -4.62
C ALA A 172 -1.67 1.76 -5.96
N PHE A 173 -0.80 1.46 -6.94
CA PHE A 173 -1.25 0.86 -8.20
C PHE A 173 -1.82 -0.55 -7.97
N GLY A 174 -1.24 -1.34 -7.06
CA GLY A 174 -1.77 -2.63 -6.62
C GLY A 174 -3.18 -2.50 -6.03
N THR A 175 -3.44 -1.43 -5.26
CA THR A 175 -4.78 -1.12 -4.74
C THR A 175 -5.77 -0.86 -5.85
N LEU A 176 -5.43 -0.03 -6.84
CA LEU A 176 -6.29 0.22 -8.00
C LEU A 176 -6.62 -1.08 -8.76
N ALA A 177 -5.62 -1.94 -8.97
CA ALA A 177 -5.85 -3.25 -9.58
C ALA A 177 -6.71 -4.17 -8.69
N MET A 178 -6.52 -4.15 -7.37
CA MET A 178 -7.37 -4.88 -6.42
C MET A 178 -8.83 -4.43 -6.51
N LEU A 179 -9.11 -3.12 -6.59
CA LEU A 179 -10.48 -2.61 -6.70
C LEU A 179 -11.19 -3.14 -7.95
N MET A 180 -10.46 -3.26 -9.08
CA MET A 180 -10.97 -3.89 -10.31
C MET A 180 -11.19 -5.40 -10.14
N LEU A 181 -10.26 -6.07 -9.45
CA LEU A 181 -10.27 -7.51 -9.22
C LEU A 181 -11.43 -7.95 -8.32
N THR A 182 -11.80 -7.10 -7.35
CA THR A 182 -12.76 -7.40 -6.28
C THR A 182 -14.15 -6.79 -6.50
N ASP A 183 -14.44 -6.34 -7.74
CA ASP A 183 -15.74 -5.79 -8.16
C ASP A 183 -16.27 -4.70 -7.21
N ARG A 184 -15.41 -3.73 -6.87
CA ARG A 184 -15.81 -2.61 -6.02
C ARG A 184 -16.74 -1.66 -6.78
N ALA A 185 -17.60 -0.96 -6.02
CA ALA A 185 -18.52 0.00 -6.60
C ALA A 185 -17.81 1.04 -7.48
N PRO A 186 -18.33 1.36 -8.68
CA PRO A 186 -17.68 2.31 -9.59
C PRO A 186 -17.41 3.67 -8.94
N GLU A 187 -18.29 4.15 -8.07
CA GLU A 187 -18.15 5.42 -7.37
C GLU A 187 -16.95 5.42 -6.43
N LEU A 188 -16.69 4.29 -5.77
CA LEU A 188 -15.50 4.12 -4.91
C LEU A 188 -14.22 4.08 -5.75
N ILE A 189 -14.24 3.37 -6.87
CA ILE A 189 -13.11 3.31 -7.80
C ILE A 189 -12.76 4.73 -8.27
N GLU A 190 -13.77 5.49 -8.69
CA GLU A 190 -13.61 6.89 -9.12
C GLU A 190 -13.01 7.77 -8.02
N GLU A 191 -13.53 7.67 -6.79
CA GLU A 191 -13.03 8.40 -5.62
C GLU A 191 -11.55 8.10 -5.36
N VAL A 192 -11.15 6.83 -5.42
CA VAL A 192 -9.77 6.42 -5.16
C VAL A 192 -8.82 6.86 -6.28
N TYR A 193 -9.22 6.76 -7.55
CA TYR A 193 -8.44 7.31 -8.66
C TYR A 193 -8.24 8.81 -8.53
N GLN A 194 -9.29 9.57 -8.27
CA GLN A 194 -9.21 11.02 -8.10
C GLN A 194 -8.25 11.37 -6.95
N PHE A 195 -8.35 10.67 -5.83
CA PHE A 195 -7.43 10.87 -4.71
C PHE A 195 -5.98 10.60 -5.11
N CYS A 196 -5.70 9.50 -5.80
CA CYS A 196 -4.35 9.17 -6.26
C CYS A 196 -3.79 10.25 -7.19
N GLU A 197 -4.58 10.76 -8.11
CA GLU A 197 -4.22 11.86 -9.02
C GLU A 197 -3.93 13.15 -8.27
N ASP A 198 -4.79 13.56 -7.34
CA ASP A 198 -4.65 14.78 -6.53
C ASP A 198 -3.34 14.82 -5.74
N ILE A 199 -2.89 13.67 -5.25
CA ILE A 199 -1.66 13.60 -4.45
C ILE A 199 -0.43 13.15 -5.25
N GLY A 200 -0.61 12.72 -6.49
CA GLY A 200 0.48 12.30 -7.38
C GLY A 200 0.95 10.87 -7.18
N LEU A 201 0.05 9.97 -6.75
CA LEU A 201 0.29 8.52 -6.75
C LEU A 201 0.14 7.95 -8.17
N PRO A 202 0.83 6.84 -8.49
CA PRO A 202 0.70 6.16 -9.77
C PRO A 202 -0.72 5.67 -10.03
N THR A 203 -1.25 5.97 -11.23
CA THR A 203 -2.56 5.49 -11.70
C THR A 203 -2.47 4.66 -12.97
N THR A 204 -1.27 4.53 -13.56
CA THR A 204 -1.02 3.72 -14.74
C THR A 204 0.22 2.84 -14.57
N LEU A 205 0.33 1.78 -15.38
CA LEU A 205 1.55 0.96 -15.46
C LEU A 205 2.77 1.79 -15.87
N ALA A 206 2.59 2.79 -16.73
CA ALA A 206 3.65 3.70 -17.14
C ALA A 206 4.23 4.48 -15.94
N ASP A 207 3.41 4.88 -14.98
CA ASP A 207 3.83 5.63 -13.79
C ASP A 207 4.71 4.82 -12.84
N ILE A 208 4.70 3.50 -12.96
CA ILE A 208 5.58 2.58 -12.22
C ILE A 208 6.66 1.94 -13.10
N GLY A 209 6.95 2.56 -14.27
CA GLY A 209 8.03 2.18 -15.17
C GLY A 209 7.70 1.05 -16.13
N LEU A 210 6.45 0.68 -16.27
CA LEU A 210 5.97 -0.41 -17.09
C LEU A 210 5.26 0.07 -18.37
N ALA A 211 5.72 1.19 -18.95
CA ALA A 211 5.23 1.64 -20.24
C ALA A 211 5.54 0.58 -21.32
N GLY A 212 4.49 0.12 -22.02
CA GLY A 212 4.65 -0.89 -23.07
C GLY A 212 4.95 -2.31 -22.58
N VAL A 213 4.71 -2.60 -21.31
CA VAL A 213 4.86 -3.95 -20.74
C VAL A 213 4.03 -4.98 -21.52
N SER A 214 4.64 -6.11 -21.85
CA SER A 214 4.01 -7.21 -22.59
C SER A 214 3.00 -7.99 -21.72
N ASP A 215 2.13 -8.75 -22.39
CA ASP A 215 1.19 -9.63 -21.67
C ASP A 215 1.92 -10.77 -20.94
N ASP A 216 3.03 -11.28 -21.50
CA ASP A 216 3.83 -12.31 -20.84
C ASP A 216 4.50 -11.80 -19.56
N GLU A 217 5.01 -10.56 -19.57
CA GLU A 217 5.58 -9.93 -18.38
C GLU A 217 4.50 -9.68 -17.31
N LEU A 218 3.31 -9.19 -17.68
CA LEU A 218 2.20 -9.02 -16.73
C LEU A 218 1.68 -10.37 -16.22
N LEU A 219 1.67 -11.40 -17.05
CA LEU A 219 1.32 -12.74 -16.57
C LEU A 219 2.38 -13.27 -15.59
N ALA A 220 3.65 -12.96 -15.79
CA ALA A 220 4.70 -13.30 -14.82
C ALA A 220 4.48 -12.58 -13.47
N VAL A 221 4.13 -11.30 -13.49
CA VAL A 221 3.71 -10.54 -12.29
C VAL A 221 2.52 -11.23 -11.61
N ALA A 222 1.47 -11.54 -12.36
CA ALA A 222 0.26 -12.16 -11.85
C ALA A 222 0.51 -13.54 -11.22
N ARG A 223 1.35 -14.36 -11.86
CA ARG A 223 1.76 -15.65 -11.31
C ARG A 223 2.56 -15.51 -10.03
N ALA A 224 3.44 -14.52 -9.95
CA ALA A 224 4.19 -14.24 -8.73
C ALA A 224 3.25 -13.75 -7.60
N SER A 225 2.26 -12.92 -7.90
CA SER A 225 1.24 -12.47 -6.95
C SER A 225 0.35 -13.61 -6.41
N CYS A 226 0.19 -14.68 -7.19
CA CYS A 226 -0.64 -15.83 -6.83
C CYS A 226 0.17 -17.03 -6.28
N GLN A 227 1.45 -16.86 -5.95
CA GLN A 227 2.24 -17.94 -5.38
C GLN A 227 1.68 -18.40 -4.03
N THR A 228 1.95 -19.67 -3.71
CA THR A 228 1.58 -20.23 -2.41
C THR A 228 2.20 -19.42 -1.28
N GLY A 229 1.40 -18.95 -0.35
CA GLY A 229 1.84 -18.14 0.80
C GLY A 229 1.70 -16.64 0.58
N GLU A 230 1.30 -16.20 -0.63
CA GLU A 230 0.97 -14.79 -0.87
C GLU A 230 -0.39 -14.41 -0.27
N THR A 231 -0.50 -13.14 0.10
CA THR A 231 -1.68 -12.60 0.78
C THR A 231 -2.92 -12.51 -0.11
N ILE A 232 -2.79 -12.60 -1.43
CA ILE A 232 -3.92 -12.59 -2.37
C ILE A 232 -4.93 -13.72 -2.09
N HIS A 233 -4.48 -14.79 -1.46
CA HIS A 233 -5.35 -15.90 -1.06
C HIS A 233 -6.26 -15.55 0.12
N ASN A 234 -6.13 -14.36 0.70
CA ASN A 234 -7.03 -13.79 1.70
C ASN A 234 -8.25 -13.09 1.07
N GLU A 235 -8.31 -12.96 -0.25
CA GLU A 235 -9.50 -12.46 -0.94
C GLU A 235 -10.71 -13.37 -0.72
N PRO A 236 -11.95 -12.83 -0.65
CA PRO A 236 -13.14 -13.62 -0.31
C PRO A 236 -13.57 -14.62 -1.39
N PHE A 237 -12.87 -14.67 -2.52
CA PHE A 237 -13.09 -15.61 -3.61
C PHE A 237 -11.75 -16.12 -4.17
N THR A 238 -11.82 -17.11 -5.07
CA THR A 238 -10.62 -17.67 -5.69
C THR A 238 -10.07 -16.72 -6.75
N ILE A 239 -8.81 -16.32 -6.60
CA ILE A 239 -8.11 -15.49 -7.57
C ILE A 239 -7.20 -16.38 -8.43
N THR A 240 -7.18 -16.10 -9.74
CA THR A 240 -6.27 -16.74 -10.70
C THR A 240 -5.28 -15.73 -11.27
N PRO A 241 -4.12 -16.17 -11.77
CA PRO A 241 -3.16 -15.28 -12.44
C PRO A 241 -3.78 -14.52 -13.61
N GLU A 242 -4.67 -15.15 -14.37
CA GLU A 242 -5.36 -14.51 -15.51
C GLU A 242 -6.29 -13.38 -15.05
N ALA A 243 -6.98 -13.57 -13.92
CA ALA A 243 -7.82 -12.53 -13.33
C ALA A 243 -6.97 -11.34 -12.85
N VAL A 244 -5.83 -11.60 -12.21
CA VAL A 244 -4.89 -10.53 -11.79
C VAL A 244 -4.34 -9.78 -13.00
N GLN A 245 -3.93 -10.50 -14.06
CA GLN A 245 -3.47 -9.87 -15.30
C GLN A 245 -4.54 -8.96 -15.91
N ALA A 246 -5.79 -9.43 -15.99
CA ALA A 246 -6.91 -8.66 -16.48
C ALA A 246 -7.17 -7.42 -15.63
N ALA A 247 -7.10 -7.54 -14.30
CA ALA A 247 -7.28 -6.42 -13.37
C ALA A 247 -6.17 -5.36 -13.52
N LEU A 248 -4.90 -5.76 -13.69
CA LEU A 248 -3.77 -4.86 -13.98
C LEU A 248 -4.00 -4.07 -15.27
N ARG A 249 -4.45 -4.74 -16.33
CA ARG A 249 -4.80 -4.07 -17.60
C ARG A 249 -5.99 -3.14 -17.47
N ALA A 250 -7.04 -3.55 -16.76
CA ALA A 250 -8.21 -2.71 -16.52
C ALA A 250 -7.85 -1.45 -15.73
N ALA A 251 -7.08 -1.60 -14.65
CA ALA A 251 -6.61 -0.46 -13.87
C ALA A 251 -5.77 0.51 -14.72
N ASP A 252 -4.83 0.00 -15.50
CA ASP A 252 -4.04 0.83 -16.42
C ASP A 252 -4.91 1.57 -17.44
N ALA A 253 -5.88 0.87 -18.05
CA ALA A 253 -6.79 1.47 -19.04
C ALA A 253 -7.62 2.61 -18.46
N VAL A 254 -8.15 2.44 -17.23
CA VAL A 254 -8.88 3.51 -16.52
C VAL A 254 -7.97 4.71 -16.26
N GLY A 255 -6.79 4.50 -15.71
CA GLY A 255 -5.83 5.58 -15.46
C GLY A 255 -5.42 6.33 -16.73
N GLN A 256 -5.19 5.60 -17.84
CA GLN A 256 -4.89 6.22 -19.13
C GLN A 256 -6.06 7.03 -19.70
N ALA A 257 -7.31 6.55 -19.55
CA ALA A 257 -8.49 7.27 -20.00
C ALA A 257 -8.67 8.58 -19.24
N ARG A 258 -8.47 8.57 -17.92
CA ARG A 258 -8.55 9.76 -17.06
C ARG A 258 -7.51 10.80 -17.43
N LYS A 259 -6.25 10.41 -17.62
CA LYS A 259 -5.18 11.33 -18.06
C LYS A 259 -5.44 11.99 -19.41
N LYS A 260 -6.16 11.34 -20.33
CA LYS A 260 -6.54 11.93 -21.62
C LYS A 260 -7.61 13.01 -21.47
N ILE A 261 -8.54 12.84 -20.52
CA ILE A 261 -9.57 13.83 -20.23
C ILE A 261 -8.94 15.10 -19.65
N ASP A 262 -8.01 14.97 -18.71
CA ASP A 262 -7.29 16.10 -18.10
C ASP A 262 -6.47 16.92 -19.11
N LEU A 263 -5.94 16.27 -20.16
CA LEU A 263 -5.18 16.94 -21.22
C LEU A 263 -6.07 17.65 -22.26
N ALA A 264 -7.37 17.35 -22.29
CA ALA A 264 -8.34 17.90 -23.24
C ALA A 264 -9.18 19.05 -22.69
N GLY A 265 -9.14 19.32 -21.39
CA GLY A 265 -9.83 20.40 -20.68
C GLY A 265 -8.90 21.51 -20.26
#